data_223fa5d553be4426903de6ba59c10818
#
_entry.id   223fa5d553be4426903de6ba59c10818
#
_cell.length_a   1.000
_cell.length_b   1.000
_cell.length_c   1.000
_cell.angle_alpha   90.00
_cell.angle_beta   90.00
_cell.angle_gamma   90.00
#
_symmetry.space_group_name_H-M   'P 1'
#
loop_
_entity.id
_entity.type
_entity.pdbx_description
1 polymer ?
#
loop_
_entity_poly.entity_id
_entity_poly.type
_entity_poly.pdbx_seq_one_letter_code
_entity_poly.pdbx_strand_id
1 'polypeptide(L)'
;MALQDVGSFFGMLTITVVATRFGRRPAFFGAFALCLIVTVFVFNSLRSGRDAYWMLPLMGFAQLSVFGGYSIYFPEIFPTRLRGTGVGFCYNTVRYLAAAFPPMLMYLNTMLVNQGVEEPFRKAATYLSFVFALGLVALIWAPETKGKPLPED
;
A
#
# COMPACT_ATOMS: atom_id res chain seq x y z
N MET A 1 7.02 -7.97 14.22
CA MET A 1 5.61 -7.67 13.97
C MET A 1 5.12 -6.52 14.84
N ALA A 2 5.16 -6.59 16.17
CA ALA A 2 4.63 -5.51 17.03
C ALA A 2 5.11 -4.07 16.71
N LEU A 3 6.38 -3.90 16.35
CA LEU A 3 6.93 -2.58 15.96
C LEU A 3 6.31 -2.03 14.67
N GLN A 4 6.07 -2.91 13.71
CA GLN A 4 5.40 -2.54 12.46
C GLN A 4 3.94 -2.15 12.71
N ASP A 5 3.25 -2.87 13.62
CA ASP A 5 1.84 -2.62 13.94
C ASP A 5 1.65 -1.26 14.62
N VAL A 6 2.60 -0.82 15.45
CA VAL A 6 2.60 0.54 16.03
C VAL A 6 2.64 1.60 14.93
N GLY A 7 3.55 1.47 13.97
CA GLY A 7 3.61 2.38 12.83
C GLY A 7 2.31 2.37 12.00
N SER A 8 1.76 1.19 11.79
CA SER A 8 0.52 0.95 11.07
C SER A 8 -0.68 1.69 11.68
N PHE A 9 -0.80 1.67 13.00
CA PHE A 9 -1.84 2.38 13.70
C PHE A 9 -1.80 3.89 13.41
N PHE A 10 -0.63 4.51 13.51
CA PHE A 10 -0.47 5.92 13.19
C PHE A 10 -0.67 6.21 11.70
N GLY A 11 -0.29 5.30 10.82
CA GLY A 11 -0.52 5.42 9.38
C GLY A 11 -2.00 5.48 9.03
N MET A 12 -2.82 4.60 9.62
CA MET A 12 -4.27 4.60 9.44
C MET A 12 -4.93 5.88 9.94
N LEU A 13 -4.53 6.38 11.11
CA LEU A 13 -5.06 7.64 11.64
C LEU A 13 -4.69 8.81 10.73
N THR A 14 -3.45 8.86 10.29
CA THR A 14 -2.95 9.94 9.44
C THR A 14 -3.70 10.00 8.12
N ILE A 15 -3.87 8.87 7.42
CA ILE A 15 -4.58 8.85 6.14
C ILE A 15 -6.04 9.27 6.31
N THR A 16 -6.69 8.88 7.40
CA THR A 16 -8.06 9.27 7.71
C THR A 16 -8.18 10.80 7.81
N VAL A 17 -7.28 11.44 8.56
CA VAL A 17 -7.25 12.91 8.72
C VAL A 17 -6.93 13.60 7.38
N VAL A 18 -5.95 13.10 6.65
CA VAL A 18 -5.54 13.67 5.36
C VAL A 18 -6.67 13.53 4.33
N ALA A 19 -7.29 12.36 4.23
CA ALA A 19 -8.37 12.10 3.28
C ALA A 19 -9.62 12.95 3.57
N THR A 20 -9.92 13.22 4.84
CA THR A 20 -11.05 14.09 5.20
C THR A 20 -10.77 15.57 4.94
N ARG A 21 -9.52 16.01 5.14
CA ARG A 21 -9.14 17.43 4.96
C ARG A 21 -8.86 17.80 3.51
N PHE A 22 -8.09 17.00 2.81
CA PHE A 22 -7.57 17.35 1.48
C PHE A 22 -8.27 16.63 0.33
N GLY A 23 -9.03 15.57 0.61
CA GLY A 23 -9.70 14.74 -0.38
C GLY A 23 -9.08 13.36 -0.50
N ARG A 24 -9.82 12.46 -1.16
CA ARG A 24 -9.40 11.05 -1.24
C ARG A 24 -8.25 10.85 -2.23
N ARG A 25 -8.34 11.45 -3.41
CA ARG A 25 -7.30 11.34 -4.45
C ARG A 25 -5.93 11.84 -3.98
N PRO A 26 -5.76 13.07 -3.46
CA PRO A 26 -4.45 13.53 -2.98
C PRO A 26 -3.95 12.74 -1.77
N ALA A 27 -4.84 12.26 -0.89
CA ALA A 27 -4.45 11.40 0.22
C ALA A 27 -3.86 10.06 -0.27
N PHE A 28 -4.50 9.39 -1.21
CA PHE A 28 -3.98 8.16 -1.82
C PHE A 28 -2.70 8.39 -2.63
N PHE A 29 -2.61 9.52 -3.33
CA PHE A 29 -1.38 9.87 -4.04
C PHE A 29 -0.20 9.94 -3.06
N GLY A 30 -0.36 10.67 -1.96
CA GLY A 30 0.65 10.74 -0.91
C GLY A 30 0.96 9.38 -0.29
N ALA A 31 -0.05 8.55 -0.03
CA ALA A 31 0.13 7.23 0.56
C ALA A 31 0.87 6.26 -0.38
N PHE A 32 0.53 6.20 -1.67
CA PHE A 32 1.24 5.35 -2.64
C PHE A 32 2.67 5.82 -2.88
N ALA A 33 2.89 7.13 -3.01
CA ALA A 33 4.23 7.69 -3.14
C ALA A 33 5.08 7.37 -1.90
N LEU A 34 4.51 7.52 -0.71
CA LEU A 34 5.18 7.18 0.55
C LEU A 34 5.51 5.69 0.62
N CYS A 35 4.57 4.80 0.24
CA CYS A 35 4.80 3.36 0.18
C CYS A 35 5.98 3.01 -0.73
N LEU A 36 6.02 3.59 -1.94
CA LEU A 36 7.10 3.35 -2.87
C LEU A 36 8.44 3.79 -2.29
N ILE A 37 8.52 5.03 -1.82
CA ILE A 37 9.77 5.62 -1.29
C ILE A 37 10.24 4.84 -0.07
N VAL A 38 9.37 4.61 0.91
CA VAL A 38 9.73 3.93 2.15
C VAL A 38 10.12 2.47 1.90
N THR A 39 9.40 1.76 1.03
CA THR A 39 9.73 0.36 0.73
C THR A 39 11.09 0.25 0.05
N VAL A 40 11.35 1.06 -0.98
CA VAL A 40 12.66 1.11 -1.64
C VAL A 40 13.76 1.48 -0.65
N PHE A 41 13.54 2.50 0.17
CA PHE A 41 14.50 2.95 1.17
C PHE A 41 14.82 1.85 2.18
N VAL A 42 13.81 1.20 2.76
CA VAL A 42 14.00 0.16 3.79
C VAL A 42 14.75 -1.03 3.21
N PHE A 43 14.37 -1.55 2.04
CA PHE A 43 15.05 -2.70 1.44
C PHE A 43 16.51 -2.41 1.07
N ASN A 44 16.84 -1.18 0.69
CA ASN A 44 18.21 -0.83 0.35
C ASN A 44 19.07 -0.43 1.56
N SER A 45 18.46 0.05 2.64
CA SER A 45 19.17 0.59 3.81
C SER A 45 19.22 -0.36 5.00
N LEU A 46 18.33 -1.34 5.08
CA LEU A 46 18.26 -2.29 6.20
C LEU A 46 19.48 -3.24 6.16
N ARG A 47 20.46 -2.98 7.04
CA ARG A 47 21.69 -3.79 7.15
C ARG A 47 21.88 -4.40 8.53
N SER A 48 21.32 -3.81 9.55
CA SER A 48 21.51 -4.19 10.95
C SER A 48 20.17 -4.40 11.65
N GLY A 49 20.18 -5.26 12.68
CA GLY A 49 19.02 -5.42 13.55
C GLY A 49 18.59 -4.12 14.25
N ARG A 50 19.53 -3.18 14.47
CA ARG A 50 19.21 -1.86 15.02
C ARG A 50 18.38 -1.02 14.05
N ASP A 51 18.64 -1.14 12.76
CA ASP A 51 17.91 -0.39 11.73
C ASP A 51 16.45 -0.84 11.71
N ALA A 52 16.19 -2.11 11.99
CA ALA A 52 14.83 -2.67 12.02
C ALA A 52 13.93 -1.98 13.06
N TYR A 53 14.46 -1.50 14.19
CA TYR A 53 13.64 -0.89 15.24
C TYR A 53 12.90 0.37 14.80
N TRP A 54 13.46 1.15 13.90
CA TRP A 54 12.84 2.38 13.40
C TRP A 54 12.31 2.23 11.97
N MET A 55 12.92 1.37 11.17
CA MET A 55 12.49 1.15 9.78
C MET A 55 11.21 0.33 9.69
N LEU A 56 10.99 -0.66 10.57
CA LEU A 56 9.76 -1.45 10.56
C LEU A 56 8.52 -0.62 10.91
N PRO A 57 8.52 0.24 11.95
CA PRO A 57 7.42 1.17 12.18
C PRO A 57 7.15 2.10 10.99
N LEU A 58 8.21 2.63 10.36
CA LEU A 58 8.08 3.48 9.20
C LEU A 58 7.43 2.74 8.01
N MET A 59 7.83 1.49 7.78
CA MET A 59 7.24 0.62 6.76
C MET A 59 5.77 0.31 7.05
N GLY A 60 5.44 0.00 8.30
CA GLY A 60 4.07 -0.20 8.76
C GLY A 60 3.19 1.03 8.54
N PHE A 61 3.70 2.21 8.93
CA PHE A 61 3.04 3.49 8.70
C PHE A 61 2.69 3.70 7.23
N ALA A 62 3.67 3.53 6.35
CA ALA A 62 3.47 3.74 4.91
C ALA A 62 2.45 2.74 4.34
N GLN A 63 2.63 1.44 4.57
CA GLN A 63 1.81 0.39 3.95
C GLN A 63 0.36 0.40 4.44
N LEU A 64 0.14 0.52 5.76
CA LEU A 64 -1.21 0.48 6.29
C LEU A 64 -1.98 1.80 6.15
N SER A 65 -1.33 2.91 5.85
CA SER A 65 -2.03 4.14 5.46
C SER A 65 -2.90 3.92 4.20
N VAL A 66 -2.42 3.17 3.21
CA VAL A 66 -3.21 2.82 2.02
C VAL A 66 -4.43 1.99 2.40
N PHE A 67 -4.27 0.97 3.24
CA PHE A 67 -5.39 0.14 3.70
C PHE A 67 -6.42 0.93 4.50
N GLY A 68 -5.98 1.84 5.38
CA GLY A 68 -6.86 2.76 6.09
C GLY A 68 -7.67 3.64 5.14
N GLY A 69 -7.06 4.10 4.05
CA GLY A 69 -7.74 4.84 3.00
C GLY A 69 -8.84 4.05 2.29
N TYR A 70 -8.61 2.77 2.00
CA TYR A 70 -9.61 1.90 1.34
C TYR A 70 -10.88 1.72 2.18
N SER A 71 -10.78 1.67 3.50
CA SER A 71 -11.95 1.52 4.39
C SER A 71 -12.90 2.72 4.34
N ILE A 72 -12.40 3.88 3.94
CA ILE A 72 -13.21 5.09 3.72
C ILE A 72 -13.70 5.14 2.27
N TYR A 73 -12.80 4.93 1.32
CA TYR A 73 -13.04 5.19 -0.09
C TYR A 73 -13.98 4.18 -0.76
N PHE A 74 -13.80 2.88 -0.50
CA PHE A 74 -14.63 1.87 -1.14
C PHE A 74 -16.12 1.99 -0.79
N PRO A 75 -16.53 2.23 0.49
CA PRO A 75 -17.95 2.47 0.79
C PRO A 75 -18.53 3.69 0.11
N GLU A 76 -17.71 4.68 -0.25
CA GLU A 76 -18.18 5.91 -0.92
C GLU A 76 -18.39 5.74 -2.43
N ILE A 77 -17.82 4.70 -3.04
CA ILE A 77 -17.96 4.44 -4.48
C ILE A 77 -19.22 3.63 -4.79
N PHE A 78 -19.60 2.72 -3.90
CA PHE A 78 -20.69 1.79 -4.15
C PHE A 78 -22.04 2.30 -3.64
N PRO A 79 -23.15 2.10 -4.41
CA PRO A 79 -24.49 2.40 -3.95
C PRO A 79 -24.87 1.51 -2.75
N THR A 80 -25.81 1.98 -1.95
CA THR A 80 -26.19 1.37 -0.67
C THR A 80 -26.49 -0.12 -0.79
N ARG A 81 -27.22 -0.53 -1.85
CA ARG A 81 -27.57 -1.93 -2.12
C ARG A 81 -26.35 -2.85 -2.35
N LEU A 82 -25.32 -2.34 -3.01
CA LEU A 82 -24.15 -3.13 -3.42
C LEU A 82 -22.92 -2.88 -2.54
N ARG A 83 -23.01 -1.94 -1.59
CA ARG A 83 -21.86 -1.49 -0.80
C ARG A 83 -21.12 -2.63 -0.10
N GLY A 84 -21.84 -3.49 0.61
CA GLY A 84 -21.21 -4.63 1.32
C GLY A 84 -20.53 -5.60 0.37
N THR A 85 -21.20 -5.99 -0.70
CA THR A 85 -20.68 -6.92 -1.71
C THR A 85 -19.53 -6.30 -2.50
N GLY A 86 -19.68 -5.05 -2.93
CA GLY A 86 -18.64 -4.35 -3.71
C GLY A 86 -17.36 -4.11 -2.91
N VAL A 87 -17.50 -3.66 -1.67
CA VAL A 87 -16.36 -3.48 -0.77
C VAL A 87 -15.67 -4.83 -0.51
N GLY A 88 -16.45 -5.87 -0.17
CA GLY A 88 -15.91 -7.22 0.04
C GLY A 88 -15.21 -7.78 -1.19
N PHE A 89 -15.78 -7.58 -2.38
CA PHE A 89 -15.14 -7.99 -3.64
C PHE A 89 -13.81 -7.27 -3.86
N CYS A 90 -13.74 -5.95 -3.70
CA CYS A 90 -12.51 -5.20 -3.85
C CYS A 90 -11.42 -5.67 -2.88
N TYR A 91 -11.73 -5.82 -1.59
CA TYR A 91 -10.77 -6.29 -0.59
C TYR A 91 -10.26 -7.70 -0.88
N ASN A 92 -11.13 -8.62 -1.28
CA ASN A 92 -10.72 -9.99 -1.58
C ASN A 92 -9.90 -10.07 -2.87
N THR A 93 -10.28 -9.32 -3.91
CA THR A 93 -9.51 -9.27 -5.15
C THR A 93 -8.08 -8.79 -4.90
N VAL A 94 -7.89 -7.72 -4.12
CA VAL A 94 -6.55 -7.24 -3.74
C VAL A 94 -5.78 -8.30 -2.96
N ARG A 95 -6.42 -9.04 -2.06
CA ARG A 95 -5.76 -10.12 -1.31
C ARG A 95 -5.31 -11.28 -2.20
N TYR A 96 -6.11 -11.68 -3.18
CA TYR A 96 -5.71 -12.71 -4.16
C TYR A 96 -4.51 -12.24 -4.99
N LEU A 97 -4.53 -11.00 -5.46
CA LEU A 97 -3.38 -10.43 -6.16
C LEU A 97 -2.14 -10.36 -5.26
N ALA A 98 -2.30 -9.92 -4.01
CA ALA A 98 -1.21 -9.87 -3.05
C ALA A 98 -0.61 -11.24 -2.73
N ALA A 99 -1.41 -12.31 -2.75
CA ALA A 99 -0.92 -13.68 -2.55
C ALA A 99 0.05 -14.15 -3.65
N ALA A 100 0.05 -13.53 -4.82
CA ALA A 100 1.01 -13.82 -5.89
C ALA A 100 2.40 -13.17 -5.65
N PHE A 101 2.50 -12.19 -4.75
CA PHE A 101 3.76 -11.47 -4.52
C PHE A 101 4.87 -12.32 -3.88
N PRO A 102 4.64 -13.14 -2.84
CA PRO A 102 5.68 -13.98 -2.27
C PRO A 102 6.31 -14.94 -3.28
N PRO A 103 5.56 -15.74 -4.06
CA PRO A 103 6.17 -16.60 -5.09
C PRO A 103 6.86 -15.79 -6.19
N MET A 104 6.32 -14.64 -6.59
CA MET A 104 6.95 -13.76 -7.57
C MET A 104 8.28 -13.18 -7.05
N LEU A 105 8.35 -12.81 -5.76
CA LEU A 105 9.57 -12.36 -5.12
C LEU A 105 10.64 -13.46 -5.13
N MET A 106 10.27 -14.69 -4.78
CA MET A 106 11.19 -15.83 -4.79
C MET A 106 11.67 -16.15 -6.21
N TYR A 107 10.80 -16.11 -7.19
CA TYR A 107 11.16 -16.32 -8.60
C TYR A 107 12.16 -15.26 -9.08
N LEU A 108 11.90 -13.98 -8.85
CA LEU A 108 12.82 -12.89 -9.20
C LEU A 108 14.15 -13.01 -8.45
N ASN A 109 14.11 -13.35 -7.16
CA ASN A 109 15.32 -13.58 -6.39
C ASN A 109 16.19 -14.69 -7.01
N THR A 110 15.57 -15.84 -7.37
CA THR A 110 16.29 -16.96 -7.99
C THR A 110 16.88 -16.57 -9.35
N MET A 111 16.13 -15.82 -10.16
CA MET A 111 16.64 -15.31 -11.44
C MET A 111 17.86 -14.41 -11.25
N LEU A 112 17.83 -13.49 -10.29
CA LEU A 112 18.92 -12.57 -10.02
C LEU A 112 20.14 -13.28 -9.43
N VAL A 113 19.95 -14.32 -8.61
CA VAL A 113 21.02 -15.19 -8.13
C VAL A 113 21.74 -15.86 -9.30
N ASN A 114 20.97 -16.45 -10.24
CA ASN A 114 21.52 -17.13 -11.40
C ASN A 114 22.30 -16.19 -12.36
N GLN A 115 21.97 -14.90 -12.33
CA GLN A 115 22.66 -13.84 -13.09
C GLN A 115 23.91 -13.29 -12.36
N GLY A 116 24.23 -13.80 -11.16
CA GLY A 116 25.35 -13.32 -10.37
C GLY A 116 25.19 -11.90 -9.81
N VAL A 117 23.94 -11.45 -9.65
CA VAL A 117 23.63 -10.09 -9.17
C VAL A 117 23.90 -10.01 -7.66
N GLU A 118 24.62 -8.98 -7.23
CA GLU A 118 24.82 -8.71 -5.79
C GLU A 118 23.50 -8.32 -5.11
N GLU A 119 23.28 -8.83 -3.90
CA GLU A 119 22.09 -8.58 -3.07
C GLU A 119 20.76 -8.87 -3.81
N PRO A 120 20.55 -10.08 -4.38
CA PRO A 120 19.47 -10.36 -5.30
C PRO A 120 18.10 -10.18 -4.66
N PHE A 121 17.91 -10.55 -3.38
CA PHE A 121 16.67 -10.38 -2.64
C PHE A 121 16.25 -8.92 -2.50
N ARG A 122 17.20 -8.02 -2.21
CA ARG A 122 16.92 -6.59 -2.09
C ARG A 122 16.49 -5.98 -3.43
N LYS A 123 17.18 -6.37 -4.51
CA LYS A 123 16.83 -5.91 -5.85
C LYS A 123 15.47 -6.45 -6.29
N ALA A 124 15.18 -7.71 -6.03
CA ALA A 124 13.87 -8.29 -6.32
C ALA A 124 12.75 -7.55 -5.56
N ALA A 125 12.93 -7.29 -4.27
CA ALA A 125 11.97 -6.54 -3.47
C ALA A 125 11.80 -5.09 -3.96
N THR A 126 12.90 -4.44 -4.35
CA THR A 126 12.87 -3.10 -4.96
C THR A 126 12.09 -3.09 -6.27
N TYR A 127 12.30 -4.08 -7.15
CA TYR A 127 11.52 -4.17 -8.40
C TYR A 127 10.03 -4.37 -8.13
N LEU A 128 9.67 -5.23 -7.19
CA LEU A 128 8.26 -5.45 -6.84
C LEU A 128 7.63 -4.22 -6.18
N SER A 129 8.38 -3.36 -5.50
CA SER A 129 7.83 -2.15 -4.90
C SER A 129 7.29 -1.16 -5.94
N PHE A 130 7.71 -1.25 -7.21
CA PHE A 130 7.15 -0.44 -8.30
C PHE A 130 5.66 -0.71 -8.57
N VAL A 131 5.07 -1.77 -7.99
CA VAL A 131 3.61 -1.95 -7.99
C VAL A 131 2.86 -0.75 -7.39
N PHE A 132 3.46 -0.05 -6.44
CA PHE A 132 2.87 1.18 -5.91
C PHE A 132 2.78 2.29 -6.95
N ALA A 133 3.66 2.31 -7.95
CA ALA A 133 3.55 3.22 -9.07
C ALA A 133 2.31 2.94 -9.94
N LEU A 134 1.91 1.67 -10.07
CA LEU A 134 0.62 1.33 -10.71
C LEU A 134 -0.56 1.91 -9.94
N GLY A 135 -0.49 1.93 -8.60
CA GLY A 135 -1.47 2.60 -7.75
C GLY A 135 -1.57 4.11 -8.06
N LEU A 136 -0.43 4.79 -8.24
CA LEU A 136 -0.40 6.21 -8.64
C LEU A 136 -1.05 6.44 -10.01
N VAL A 137 -0.78 5.56 -10.98
CA VAL A 137 -1.40 5.62 -12.30
C VAL A 137 -2.90 5.36 -12.22
N ALA A 138 -3.34 4.38 -11.45
CA ALA A 138 -4.76 4.07 -11.26
C ALA A 138 -5.56 5.25 -10.67
N LEU A 139 -4.94 6.12 -9.88
CA LEU A 139 -5.59 7.31 -9.34
C LEU A 139 -6.02 8.33 -10.40
N ILE A 140 -5.49 8.25 -11.62
CA ILE A 140 -5.91 9.13 -12.73
C ILE A 140 -7.39 8.91 -13.04
N TRP A 141 -7.85 7.66 -12.95
CA TRP A 141 -9.24 7.27 -13.21
C TRP A 141 -10.11 7.21 -11.94
N ALA A 142 -9.50 7.26 -10.76
CA ALA A 142 -10.23 7.20 -9.50
C ALA A 142 -11.10 8.46 -9.30
N PRO A 143 -12.41 8.34 -9.02
CA PRO A 143 -13.24 9.50 -8.75
C PRO A 143 -12.90 10.16 -7.40
N GLU A 144 -12.98 11.48 -7.33
CA GLU A 144 -12.93 12.18 -6.03
C GLU A 144 -14.32 12.12 -5.40
N THR A 145 -14.38 11.62 -4.18
CA THR A 145 -15.64 11.40 -3.45
C THR A 145 -15.86 12.40 -2.32
N LYS A 146 -14.85 13.21 -1.97
CA LYS A 146 -14.96 14.20 -0.90
C LYS A 146 -16.13 15.16 -1.13
N GLY A 147 -17.00 15.26 -0.14
CA GLY A 147 -18.14 16.18 -0.16
C GLY A 147 -19.29 15.81 -1.12
N LYS A 148 -19.21 14.66 -1.76
CA LYS A 148 -20.30 14.14 -2.56
C LYS A 148 -21.26 13.32 -1.69
N PRO A 149 -22.60 13.39 -1.96
CA PRO A 149 -23.54 12.49 -1.32
C PRO A 149 -23.16 11.04 -1.66
N LEU A 150 -23.45 10.13 -0.73
CA LEU A 150 -23.28 8.71 -1.02
C LEU A 150 -24.20 8.32 -2.19
N PRO A 151 -23.72 7.45 -3.10
CA PRO A 151 -24.57 6.95 -4.18
C PRO A 151 -25.81 6.28 -3.59
N GLU A 152 -26.98 6.81 -3.95
CA GLU A 152 -28.29 6.21 -3.66
C GLU A 152 -28.64 5.26 -4.81
N ASP A 153 -29.62 4.39 -4.57
CA ASP A 153 -30.04 3.36 -5.55
C ASP A 153 -30.67 3.96 -6.80
#